data_4e4617b743d646ac273fc0bc3b650284
#
_entry.id   4e4617b743d646ac273fc0bc3b650284
#
_cell.length_a   1.000
_cell.length_b   1.000
_cell.length_c   1.000
_cell.angle_alpha   90.00
_cell.angle_beta   90.00
_cell.angle_gamma   90.00
#
_symmetry.space_group_name_H-M   'P 1'
#
loop_
_entity.id
_entity.type
_entity.pdbx_description
1 polymer ?
#
loop_
_entity_poly.entity_id
_entity_poly.type
_entity_poly.pdbx_seq_one_letter_code
_entity_poly.pdbx_strand_id
1 'polypeptide(L)'
;MTIHGDTFLSDTLDLLGATNVFADRPRRYPLAADLGKAPPAPAHKVIGRDTRYPRITLDELIARDPDVILLPDEPHPFSDEDAAVFRALPLRAARNGLVLPCAGRDLCWSGAQPIEGLPRMKVFLDALRARLAASSPEP
;
A
#
# COMPACT_ATOMS: atom_id res chain seq x y z
N MET A 1 -7.24 4.91 -1.01
CA MET A 1 -7.25 3.81 -2.00
C MET A 1 -5.93 3.07 -1.85
N THR A 2 -5.96 1.74 -1.89
CA THR A 2 -4.78 0.87 -1.87
C THR A 2 -4.85 -0.12 -3.04
N ILE A 3 -3.99 -1.13 -3.06
CA ILE A 3 -3.88 -2.11 -4.13
C ILE A 3 -4.21 -3.52 -3.61
N HIS A 4 -4.83 -4.34 -4.46
CA HIS A 4 -5.04 -5.77 -4.28
C HIS A 4 -3.83 -6.57 -4.78
N GLY A 5 -3.75 -7.85 -4.40
CA GLY A 5 -2.69 -8.77 -4.85
C GLY A 5 -2.59 -8.92 -6.37
N ASP A 6 -3.72 -8.88 -7.08
CA ASP A 6 -3.76 -9.01 -8.55
C ASP A 6 -3.32 -7.73 -9.30
N THR A 7 -2.32 -7.03 -8.78
CA THR A 7 -1.77 -5.83 -9.42
C THR A 7 -0.29 -6.01 -9.72
N PHE A 8 0.16 -5.46 -10.84
CA PHE A 8 1.59 -5.38 -11.16
C PHE A 8 2.42 -4.80 -10.00
N LEU A 9 1.86 -3.84 -9.28
CA LEU A 9 2.52 -3.21 -8.14
C LEU A 9 2.69 -4.20 -6.97
N SER A 10 1.69 -5.04 -6.69
CA SER A 10 1.81 -6.08 -5.66
C SER A 10 2.85 -7.13 -6.05
N ASP A 11 2.87 -7.56 -7.31
CA ASP A 11 3.89 -8.48 -7.84
C ASP A 11 5.29 -7.87 -7.73
N THR A 12 5.43 -6.57 -7.99
CA THR A 12 6.69 -5.85 -7.85
C THR A 12 7.17 -5.83 -6.40
N LEU A 13 6.27 -5.57 -5.45
CA LEU A 13 6.60 -5.61 -4.02
C LEU A 13 7.03 -7.01 -3.58
N ASP A 14 6.32 -8.05 -4.01
CA ASP A 14 6.64 -9.45 -3.71
C ASP A 14 8.00 -9.84 -4.29
N LEU A 15 8.30 -9.47 -5.54
CA LEU A 15 9.60 -9.68 -6.17
C LEU A 15 10.74 -9.02 -5.38
N LEU A 16 10.47 -7.88 -4.78
CA LEU A 16 11.42 -7.14 -3.94
C LEU A 16 11.40 -7.60 -2.47
N GLY A 17 10.65 -8.65 -2.15
CA GLY A 17 10.57 -9.26 -0.82
C GLY A 17 9.78 -8.43 0.19
N ALA A 18 8.83 -7.62 -0.25
CA ALA A 18 7.87 -6.90 0.59
C ALA A 18 6.48 -7.52 0.42
N THR A 19 5.71 -7.61 1.50
CA THR A 19 4.35 -8.16 1.47
C THR A 19 3.31 -7.05 1.46
N ASN A 20 2.38 -7.10 0.50
CA ASN A 20 1.23 -6.21 0.49
C ASN A 20 0.19 -6.68 1.53
N VAL A 21 0.00 -5.92 2.60
CA VAL A 21 -0.96 -6.27 3.68
C VAL A 21 -2.43 -6.25 3.22
N PHE A 22 -2.73 -5.72 2.04
CA PHE A 22 -4.05 -5.70 1.42
C PHE A 22 -4.16 -6.62 0.19
N ALA A 23 -3.25 -7.56 0.00
CA ALA A 23 -3.26 -8.47 -1.15
C ALA A 23 -4.56 -9.28 -1.26
N ASP A 24 -5.19 -9.62 -0.14
CA ASP A 24 -6.44 -10.37 -0.03
C ASP A 24 -7.71 -9.49 -0.04
N ARG A 25 -7.57 -8.18 -0.20
CA ARG A 25 -8.66 -7.22 -0.05
C ARG A 25 -9.14 -6.68 -1.42
N PRO A 26 -10.10 -7.34 -2.10
CA PRO A 26 -10.65 -6.83 -3.34
C PRO A 26 -11.57 -5.61 -3.08
N ARG A 27 -11.67 -4.74 -4.07
CA ARG A 27 -12.67 -3.66 -4.07
C ARG A 27 -14.08 -4.23 -4.08
N ARG A 28 -14.93 -3.69 -3.22
CA ARG A 28 -16.36 -3.99 -3.15
C ARG A 28 -17.18 -2.90 -3.81
N TYR A 29 -18.33 -3.26 -4.33
CA TYR A 29 -19.26 -2.32 -4.96
C TYR A 29 -20.63 -2.37 -4.27
N PRO A 30 -21.33 -1.23 -4.17
CA PRO A 30 -20.91 0.14 -4.49
C PRO A 30 -19.83 0.68 -3.55
N LEU A 31 -19.40 1.93 -3.71
CA LEU A 31 -18.38 2.56 -2.84
C LEU A 31 -18.74 2.47 -1.35
N ALA A 32 -20.03 2.59 -1.00
CA ALA A 32 -20.46 2.45 0.39
C ALA A 32 -20.15 1.05 0.97
N ALA A 33 -20.24 0.00 0.14
CA ALA A 33 -19.84 -1.35 0.55
C ALA A 33 -18.32 -1.50 0.69
N ASP A 34 -17.57 -0.83 -0.17
CA ASP A 34 -16.10 -0.82 -0.07
C ASP A 34 -15.63 -0.16 1.23
N LEU A 35 -16.35 0.86 1.69
CA LEU A 35 -16.12 1.57 2.96
C LEU A 35 -16.85 0.94 4.17
N GLY A 36 -17.42 -0.26 4.03
CA GLY A 36 -18.11 -0.96 5.12
C GLY A 36 -19.44 -0.35 5.57
N LYS A 37 -20.02 0.57 4.78
CA LYS A 37 -21.25 1.32 5.10
C LYS A 37 -22.52 0.69 4.49
N ALA A 38 -22.38 -0.34 3.68
CA ALA A 38 -23.48 -1.07 3.04
C ALA A 38 -23.04 -2.51 2.69
N PRO A 39 -23.99 -3.44 2.48
CA PRO A 39 -23.66 -4.76 1.98
C PRO A 39 -23.12 -4.70 0.55
N PRO A 40 -22.21 -5.61 0.15
CA PRO A 40 -21.74 -5.71 -1.23
C PRO A 40 -22.88 -6.04 -2.20
N ALA A 41 -22.78 -5.49 -3.40
CA ALA A 41 -23.69 -5.88 -4.49
C ALA A 41 -23.49 -7.37 -4.85
N PRO A 42 -24.56 -8.07 -5.29
CA PRO A 42 -24.47 -9.44 -5.77
C PRO A 42 -23.45 -9.58 -6.90
N ALA A 43 -22.75 -10.73 -6.95
CA ALA A 43 -21.66 -10.96 -7.89
C ALA A 43 -22.04 -10.68 -9.36
N HIS A 44 -23.26 -11.06 -9.79
CA HIS A 44 -23.73 -10.82 -11.16
C HIS A 44 -23.83 -9.33 -11.55
N LYS A 45 -23.94 -8.41 -10.57
CA LYS A 45 -23.99 -6.95 -10.81
C LYS A 45 -22.63 -6.30 -10.88
N VAL A 46 -21.57 -7.03 -10.55
CA VAL A 46 -20.18 -6.50 -10.51
C VAL A 46 -19.26 -7.22 -11.50
N ILE A 47 -19.79 -8.13 -12.32
CA ILE A 47 -19.03 -8.81 -13.38
C ILE A 47 -18.36 -7.76 -14.28
N GLY A 48 -17.06 -7.96 -14.53
CA GLY A 48 -16.25 -7.06 -15.37
C GLY A 48 -15.81 -5.75 -14.73
N ARG A 49 -16.18 -5.50 -13.46
CA ARG A 49 -15.66 -4.33 -12.73
C ARG A 49 -14.27 -4.60 -12.17
N ASP A 50 -13.43 -3.57 -12.17
CA ASP A 50 -12.09 -3.65 -11.60
C ASP A 50 -12.14 -3.70 -10.07
N THR A 51 -11.65 -4.81 -9.51
CA THR A 51 -11.59 -5.05 -8.06
C THR A 51 -10.21 -4.83 -7.45
N ARG A 52 -9.23 -4.43 -8.26
CA ARG A 52 -7.81 -4.35 -7.86
C ARG A 52 -7.45 -3.14 -7.00
N TYR A 53 -8.32 -2.12 -6.95
CA TYR A 53 -8.04 -0.86 -6.25
C TYR A 53 -9.11 -0.55 -5.20
N PRO A 54 -9.06 -1.22 -4.02
CA PRO A 54 -10.04 -1.00 -2.96
C PRO A 54 -9.89 0.36 -2.28
N ARG A 55 -11.01 0.89 -1.80
CA ARG A 55 -11.06 2.01 -0.86
C ARG A 55 -11.12 1.44 0.54
N ILE A 56 -10.16 1.80 1.37
CA ILE A 56 -10.07 1.35 2.75
C ILE A 56 -10.38 2.49 3.72
N THR A 57 -10.84 2.16 4.91
CA THR A 57 -10.96 3.09 6.02
C THR A 57 -9.66 3.16 6.82
N LEU A 58 -9.51 4.17 7.67
CA LEU A 58 -8.37 4.24 8.60
C LEU A 58 -8.42 3.11 9.64
N ASP A 59 -9.62 2.70 10.08
CA ASP A 59 -9.78 1.58 11.01
C ASP A 59 -9.30 0.26 10.37
N GLU A 60 -9.60 0.04 9.08
CA GLU A 60 -9.11 -1.12 8.35
C GLU A 60 -7.58 -1.09 8.21
N LEU A 61 -6.99 0.08 7.98
CA LEU A 61 -5.54 0.25 7.97
C LEU A 61 -4.93 -0.04 9.35
N ILE A 62 -5.53 0.47 10.42
CA ILE A 62 -5.08 0.22 11.79
C ILE A 62 -5.15 -1.28 12.11
N ALA A 63 -6.22 -1.97 11.72
CA ALA A 63 -6.37 -3.40 11.93
C ALA A 63 -5.31 -4.25 11.20
N ARG A 64 -4.81 -3.79 10.04
CA ARG A 64 -3.74 -4.46 9.29
C ARG A 64 -2.34 -4.15 9.84
N ASP A 65 -2.18 -3.04 10.53
CA ASP A 65 -0.96 -2.56 11.20
C ASP A 65 0.33 -2.78 10.38
N PRO A 66 0.49 -2.15 9.21
CA PRO A 66 1.66 -2.33 8.37
C PRO A 66 2.94 -1.84 9.03
N ASP A 67 4.08 -2.46 8.69
CA ASP A 67 5.40 -2.02 9.12
C ASP A 67 5.87 -0.76 8.41
N VAL A 68 5.39 -0.55 7.17
CA VAL A 68 5.75 0.57 6.28
C VAL A 68 4.50 1.05 5.56
N ILE A 69 4.35 2.37 5.41
CA ILE A 69 3.39 3.00 4.51
C ILE A 69 4.18 3.76 3.44
N LEU A 70 3.99 3.37 2.19
CA LEU A 70 4.55 4.05 1.04
C LEU A 70 3.52 5.03 0.47
N LEU A 71 3.93 6.26 0.28
CA LEU A 71 3.13 7.34 -0.29
C LEU A 71 3.74 7.76 -1.64
N PRO A 72 3.34 7.12 -2.75
CA PRO A 72 3.88 7.46 -4.07
C PRO A 72 3.43 8.86 -4.50
N ASP A 73 4.32 9.57 -5.21
CA ASP A 73 4.03 10.88 -5.78
C ASP A 73 3.16 10.83 -7.04
N GLU A 74 2.87 9.64 -7.54
CA GLU A 74 1.98 9.36 -8.67
C GLU A 74 1.10 8.13 -8.42
N PRO A 75 -0.10 8.06 -8.98
CA PRO A 75 -0.85 9.06 -9.74
C PRO A 75 -1.48 10.17 -8.86
N HIS A 76 -1.42 10.05 -7.55
CA HIS A 76 -1.85 11.07 -6.59
C HIS A 76 -0.63 11.58 -5.84
N PRO A 77 -0.29 12.88 -5.96
CA PRO A 77 0.82 13.45 -5.23
C PRO A 77 0.43 13.62 -3.75
N PHE A 78 0.83 12.68 -2.91
CA PHE A 78 0.64 12.82 -1.47
C PHE A 78 1.44 13.99 -0.92
N SER A 79 0.77 14.86 -0.15
CA SER A 79 1.36 16.00 0.53
C SER A 79 1.93 15.61 1.91
N ASP A 80 2.68 16.53 2.52
CA ASP A 80 3.11 16.37 3.91
C ASP A 80 1.93 16.35 4.90
N GLU A 81 0.83 17.00 4.57
CA GLU A 81 -0.42 17.00 5.34
C GLU A 81 -1.08 15.62 5.28
N ASP A 82 -1.11 14.99 4.10
CA ASP A 82 -1.58 13.61 3.95
C ASP A 82 -0.72 12.65 4.77
N ALA A 83 0.60 12.81 4.70
CA ALA A 83 1.53 11.99 5.48
C ALA A 83 1.34 12.17 6.99
N ALA A 84 1.05 13.40 7.44
CA ALA A 84 0.79 13.69 8.85
C ALA A 84 -0.42 12.93 9.39
N VAL A 85 -1.48 12.74 8.57
CA VAL A 85 -2.64 11.93 8.94
C VAL A 85 -2.21 10.49 9.28
N PHE A 86 -1.41 9.87 8.43
CA PHE A 86 -0.93 8.50 8.67
C PHE A 86 0.05 8.40 9.83
N ARG A 87 0.92 9.41 10.02
CA ARG A 87 1.87 9.47 11.14
C ARG A 87 1.19 9.62 12.50
N ALA A 88 -0.03 10.16 12.54
CA ALA A 88 -0.81 10.30 13.77
C ALA A 88 -1.56 9.02 14.18
N LEU A 89 -1.61 7.99 13.32
CA LEU A 89 -2.30 6.74 13.61
C LEU A 89 -1.47 5.83 14.54
N PRO A 90 -2.14 4.98 15.35
CA PRO A 90 -1.47 4.05 16.25
C PRO A 90 -0.94 2.81 15.50
N LEU A 91 -0.07 3.02 14.51
CA LEU A 91 0.50 2.01 13.62
C LEU A 91 1.98 1.76 13.91
N ARG A 92 2.46 0.54 13.62
CA ARG A 92 3.90 0.24 13.65
C ARG A 92 4.68 1.14 12.71
N ALA A 93 4.18 1.35 11.48
CA ALA A 93 4.79 2.26 10.51
C ALA A 93 4.96 3.68 11.07
N ALA A 94 3.95 4.21 11.77
CA ALA A 94 3.99 5.55 12.35
C ALA A 94 4.99 5.63 13.51
N ARG A 95 4.94 4.65 14.44
CA ARG A 95 5.85 4.60 15.59
C ARG A 95 7.32 4.49 15.18
N ASN A 96 7.60 3.79 14.09
CA ASN A 96 8.95 3.58 13.58
C ASN A 96 9.41 4.65 12.58
N GLY A 97 8.59 5.68 12.32
CA GLY A 97 8.90 6.72 11.34
C GLY A 97 8.98 6.21 9.89
N LEU A 98 8.19 5.19 9.56
CA LEU A 98 8.18 4.52 8.26
C LEU A 98 6.91 4.82 7.45
N VAL A 99 6.39 6.04 7.58
CA VAL A 99 5.40 6.64 6.67
C VAL A 99 6.17 7.54 5.71
N LEU A 100 6.44 7.06 4.50
CA LEU A 100 7.48 7.62 3.64
C LEU A 100 6.97 7.93 2.24
N PRO A 101 7.32 9.10 1.69
CA PRO A 101 7.14 9.35 0.27
C PRO A 101 8.05 8.42 -0.55
N CYS A 102 7.61 8.06 -1.74
CA CYS A 102 8.41 7.31 -2.70
C CYS A 102 8.12 7.74 -4.13
N ALA A 103 9.06 7.45 -5.03
CA ALA A 103 8.88 7.75 -6.46
C ALA A 103 7.85 6.78 -7.06
N GLY A 104 6.67 7.28 -7.38
CA GLY A 104 5.59 6.49 -7.97
C GLY A 104 5.97 5.88 -9.31
N ARG A 105 6.78 6.59 -10.12
CA ARG A 105 7.29 6.07 -11.39
C ARG A 105 8.12 4.78 -11.23
N ASP A 106 8.87 4.64 -10.13
CA ASP A 106 9.70 3.45 -9.88
C ASP A 106 8.88 2.27 -9.37
N LEU A 107 7.67 2.55 -8.87
CA LEU A 107 6.79 1.57 -8.24
C LEU A 107 5.55 1.24 -9.10
N CYS A 108 4.94 2.24 -9.74
CA CYS A 108 3.61 2.12 -10.35
C CYS A 108 3.62 1.95 -11.87
N TRP A 109 4.73 2.23 -12.55
CA TRP A 109 4.77 2.24 -14.01
C TRP A 109 5.20 0.89 -14.57
N SER A 110 4.52 0.46 -15.64
CA SER A 110 4.85 -0.74 -16.43
C SER A 110 5.69 -0.37 -17.67
N GLY A 111 6.20 -1.37 -18.38
CA GLY A 111 7.01 -1.19 -19.60
C GLY A 111 8.51 -1.14 -19.31
N ALA A 112 9.25 -0.23 -19.91
CA ALA A 112 10.70 -0.13 -19.77
C ALA A 112 11.15 0.51 -18.42
N GLN A 113 10.28 1.23 -17.74
CA GLN A 113 10.57 1.90 -16.45
C GLN A 113 11.05 0.96 -15.33
N PRO A 114 10.52 -0.27 -15.17
CA PRO A 114 11.01 -1.20 -14.16
C PRO A 114 12.48 -1.57 -14.28
N ILE A 115 13.07 -1.51 -15.47
CA ILE A 115 14.49 -1.84 -15.69
C ILE A 115 15.38 -0.94 -14.81
N GLU A 116 15.04 0.34 -14.69
CA GLU A 116 15.77 1.30 -13.86
C GLU A 116 15.15 1.47 -12.47
N GLY A 117 13.83 1.35 -12.36
CA GLY A 117 13.07 1.54 -11.12
C GLY A 117 13.29 0.43 -10.09
N LEU A 118 13.29 -0.84 -10.51
CA LEU A 118 13.46 -1.98 -9.62
C LEU A 118 14.76 -1.94 -8.79
N PRO A 119 15.94 -1.65 -9.36
CA PRO A 119 17.16 -1.53 -8.57
C PRO A 119 17.07 -0.41 -7.51
N ARG A 120 16.47 0.74 -7.86
CA ARG A 120 16.30 1.84 -6.91
C ARG A 120 15.34 1.46 -5.77
N MET A 121 14.20 0.84 -6.12
CA MET A 121 13.23 0.35 -5.14
C MET A 121 13.83 -0.74 -4.25
N LYS A 122 14.65 -1.63 -4.80
CA LYS A 122 15.36 -2.64 -4.00
C LYS A 122 16.24 -1.99 -2.94
N VAL A 123 17.08 -1.05 -3.33
CA VAL A 123 17.96 -0.31 -2.39
C VAL A 123 17.13 0.40 -1.32
N PHE A 124 16.03 1.03 -1.72
CA PHE A 124 15.14 1.72 -0.81
C PHE A 124 14.51 0.74 0.21
N LEU A 125 13.93 -0.38 -0.24
CA LEU A 125 13.31 -1.38 0.65
C LEU A 125 14.34 -2.09 1.53
N ASP A 126 15.55 -2.36 1.04
CA ASP A 126 16.63 -2.95 1.86
C ASP A 126 17.03 -1.99 3.01
N ALA A 127 17.11 -0.69 2.74
CA ALA A 127 17.35 0.31 3.78
C ALA A 127 16.23 0.35 4.84
N LEU A 128 14.97 0.17 4.42
CA LEU A 128 13.83 0.08 5.36
C LEU A 128 13.91 -1.17 6.23
N ARG A 129 14.27 -2.32 5.65
CA ARG A 129 14.47 -3.57 6.41
C ARG A 129 15.55 -3.42 7.47
N ALA A 130 16.67 -2.79 7.13
CA ALA A 130 17.73 -2.52 8.09
C ALA A 130 17.25 -1.63 9.25
N ARG A 131 16.43 -0.61 8.96
CA ARG A 131 15.81 0.24 9.99
C ARG A 131 14.85 -0.55 10.90
N LEU A 132 14.01 -1.39 10.31
CA LEU A 132 13.07 -2.24 11.07
C LEU A 132 13.84 -3.20 11.98
N ALA A 133 14.88 -3.85 11.48
CA ALA A 133 15.72 -4.74 12.27
C ALA A 133 16.41 -4.02 13.45
N ALA A 134 16.87 -2.79 13.25
CA ALA A 134 17.47 -1.97 14.30
C ALA A 134 16.46 -1.44 15.33
N SER A 135 15.17 -1.38 14.98
CA SER A 135 14.10 -0.90 15.86
C SER A 135 13.43 -2.03 16.68
N SER A 136 13.74 -3.30 16.37
CA SER A 136 13.25 -4.44 17.14
C SER A 136 14.10 -4.56 18.40
N PRO A 137 13.51 -4.58 19.62
CA PRO A 137 14.29 -4.86 20.84
C PRO A 137 14.88 -6.26 20.73
N GLU A 138 16.15 -6.39 21.08
CA GLU A 138 16.77 -7.72 21.27
C GLU A 138 15.93 -8.52 22.29
N PRO A 139 15.79 -9.85 22.10
CA PRO A 139 15.00 -10.72 22.97
C PRO A 139 15.56 -10.82 24.40
#